data_8cccad3558eeb2c3a10131ee981937b2
#
_entry.id   8cccad3558eeb2c3a10131ee981937b2
#
_cell.length_a   1.000
_cell.length_b   1.000
_cell.length_c   1.000
_cell.angle_alpha   90.00
_cell.angle_beta   90.00
_cell.angle_gamma   90.00
#
_symmetry.space_group_name_H-M   'P 1'
#
loop_
_entity.id
_entity.type
_entity.pdbx_description
1 polymer ?
#
loop_
_entity_poly.entity_id
_entity_poly.type
_entity_poly.pdbx_seq_one_letter_code
_entity_poly.pdbx_strand_id
1 'polypeptide(L)'
;MNPMAPTILAVTDLTSASYKLVGFAAFIAGPSDGEVILVSTYGGGGGSSPSEPPSAWPGNGESWRDRIELRLRQEGQLLERQRQWCADRGVRCRAELYDEGRWPDYVLQSAQRSRVDLILVGIQQMAGADQVSPIEIRRLASAAPCPISMVRLPQLSAF
;
A
#
# COMPACT_ATOMS: atom_id res chain seq x y z
N MET A 1 13.22 18.87 -14.61
CA MET A 1 13.02 17.49 -14.13
C MET A 1 14.36 16.80 -14.00
N ASN A 2 14.69 16.32 -12.82
CA ASN A 2 15.94 15.59 -12.60
C ASN A 2 15.78 14.15 -13.13
N PRO A 3 16.52 13.73 -14.19
CA PRO A 3 16.37 12.37 -14.73
C PRO A 3 16.84 11.28 -13.78
N MET A 4 17.56 11.63 -12.71
CA MET A 4 18.03 10.71 -11.69
C MET A 4 17.12 10.68 -10.46
N ALA A 5 16.01 11.43 -10.45
CA ALA A 5 15.07 11.45 -9.35
C ALA A 5 14.33 10.10 -9.24
N PRO A 6 14.47 9.36 -8.12
CA PRO A 6 13.83 8.06 -8.01
C PRO A 6 12.33 8.18 -7.72
N THR A 7 11.58 7.23 -8.24
CA THR A 7 10.18 7.02 -7.88
C THR A 7 10.09 5.76 -7.03
N ILE A 8 9.68 5.92 -5.78
CA ILE A 8 9.60 4.84 -4.79
C ILE A 8 8.13 4.53 -4.52
N LEU A 9 7.73 3.29 -4.70
CA LEU A 9 6.39 2.85 -4.35
C LEU A 9 6.44 2.14 -3.00
N ALA A 10 5.69 2.63 -2.03
CA ALA A 10 5.60 2.04 -0.70
C ALA A 10 4.24 1.38 -0.52
N VAL A 11 4.26 0.07 -0.25
CA VAL A 11 3.05 -0.72 0.00
C VAL A 11 2.79 -0.72 1.50
N THR A 12 1.78 0.01 1.94
CA THR A 12 1.47 0.23 3.36
C THR A 12 0.26 -0.58 3.80
N ASP A 13 0.28 -1.07 5.04
CA ASP A 13 -0.88 -1.69 5.68
C ASP A 13 -1.71 -0.70 6.51
N LEU A 14 -1.36 0.58 6.45
CA LEU A 14 -2.03 1.68 7.15
C LEU A 14 -1.94 1.62 8.69
N THR A 15 -1.11 0.74 9.24
CA THR A 15 -0.85 0.70 10.68
C THR A 15 0.13 1.79 11.09
N SER A 16 0.22 2.07 12.38
CA SER A 16 1.21 3.02 12.91
C SER A 16 2.65 2.56 12.62
N ALA A 17 2.89 1.26 12.57
CA ALA A 17 4.21 0.70 12.22
C ALA A 17 4.62 1.03 10.79
N SER A 18 3.68 1.19 9.87
CA SER A 18 3.97 1.47 8.47
C SER A 18 4.54 2.87 8.23
N TYR A 19 4.46 3.79 9.20
CA TYR A 19 5.16 5.08 9.11
C TYR A 19 6.67 4.91 9.00
N LYS A 20 7.24 3.83 9.55
CA LYS A 20 8.66 3.50 9.34
C LYS A 20 8.95 3.22 7.86
N LEU A 21 8.05 2.51 7.19
CA LEU A 21 8.17 2.23 5.76
C LEU A 21 8.08 3.52 4.94
N VAL A 22 7.10 4.36 5.23
CA VAL A 22 6.91 5.66 4.56
C VAL A 22 8.11 6.57 4.79
N GLY A 23 8.64 6.59 6.01
CA GLY A 23 9.85 7.35 6.36
C GLY A 23 11.07 6.87 5.60
N PHE A 24 11.22 5.57 5.44
CA PHE A 24 12.31 4.99 4.66
C PHE A 24 12.20 5.35 3.18
N ALA A 25 10.99 5.29 2.62
CA ALA A 25 10.75 5.73 1.24
C ALA A 25 11.10 7.22 1.05
N ALA A 26 10.67 8.06 1.98
CA ALA A 26 10.99 9.49 1.95
C ALA A 26 12.49 9.75 2.07
N PHE A 27 13.19 8.98 2.90
CA PHE A 27 14.64 9.08 3.06
C PHE A 27 15.38 8.74 1.75
N ILE A 28 14.91 7.75 1.00
CA ILE A 28 15.51 7.38 -0.29
C ILE A 28 15.21 8.43 -1.36
N ALA A 29 13.96 8.88 -1.44
CA ALA A 29 13.51 9.79 -2.50
C ALA A 29 13.97 11.23 -2.30
N GLY A 30 13.98 11.71 -1.05
CA GLY A 30 14.17 13.13 -0.73
C GLY A 30 15.46 13.75 -1.26
N PRO A 31 16.66 13.16 -1.01
CA PRO A 31 17.92 13.77 -1.40
C PRO A 31 18.08 13.99 -2.91
N SER A 32 17.40 13.19 -3.72
CA SER A 32 17.48 13.27 -5.19
C SER A 32 16.24 13.89 -5.81
N ASP A 33 15.43 14.57 -5.02
CA ASP A 33 14.19 15.22 -5.46
C ASP A 33 13.20 14.22 -6.10
N GLY A 34 13.14 13.04 -5.54
CA GLY A 34 12.27 11.96 -6.01
C GLY A 34 10.82 12.06 -5.52
N GLU A 35 10.06 11.05 -5.83
CA GLU A 35 8.63 10.95 -5.49
C GLU A 35 8.34 9.65 -4.77
N VAL A 36 7.44 9.70 -3.79
CA VAL A 36 6.90 8.52 -3.11
C VAL A 36 5.46 8.31 -3.55
N ILE A 37 5.13 7.07 -3.91
CA ILE A 37 3.76 6.64 -4.19
C ILE A 37 3.34 5.69 -3.07
N LEU A 38 2.23 6.00 -2.41
CA LEU A 38 1.68 5.15 -1.36
C LEU A 38 0.51 4.33 -1.90
N VAL A 39 0.58 3.03 -1.70
CA VAL A 39 -0.49 2.09 -2.07
C VAL A 39 -0.78 1.21 -0.88
N SER A 40 -2.04 1.01 -0.56
CA SER A 40 -2.47 0.21 0.58
C SER A 40 -2.69 -1.25 0.20
N THR A 41 -2.41 -2.16 1.13
CA THR A 41 -2.75 -3.58 0.98
C THR A 41 -4.23 -3.87 1.25
N TYR A 42 -4.98 -2.89 1.72
CA TYR A 42 -6.38 -3.07 2.09
C TYR A 42 -7.34 -3.06 0.91
N GLY A 43 -6.94 -2.47 -0.20
CA GLY A 43 -7.79 -2.41 -1.37
C GLY A 43 -8.13 -3.80 -1.90
N GLY A 44 -9.39 -4.06 -2.19
CA GLY A 44 -9.80 -5.28 -2.83
C GLY A 44 -9.92 -6.53 -1.97
N GLY A 45 -9.96 -6.41 -0.67
CA GLY A 45 -10.14 -7.46 0.33
C GLY A 45 -10.41 -8.90 -0.15
N GLY A 46 -9.36 -9.69 -0.34
CA GLY A 46 -9.50 -11.12 -0.59
C GLY A 46 -9.89 -11.55 -1.99
N GLY A 47 -9.83 -10.66 -2.99
CA GLY A 47 -10.06 -11.01 -4.38
C GLY A 47 -11.52 -11.03 -4.82
N SER A 48 -12.44 -10.62 -3.97
CA SER A 48 -13.84 -10.40 -4.33
C SER A 48 -14.03 -9.00 -4.91
N SER A 49 -14.87 -8.88 -5.93
CA SER A 49 -15.30 -7.57 -6.42
C SER A 49 -16.02 -6.81 -5.29
N PRO A 50 -15.73 -5.52 -5.07
CA PRO A 50 -16.49 -4.73 -4.10
C PRO A 50 -17.99 -4.64 -4.41
N SER A 51 -18.39 -4.92 -5.63
CA SER A 51 -19.79 -4.89 -6.03
C SER A 51 -20.60 -6.10 -5.57
N GLU A 52 -19.92 -7.19 -5.14
CA GLU A 52 -20.59 -8.42 -4.72
C GLU A 52 -20.24 -8.79 -3.28
N PRO A 53 -21.23 -8.99 -2.40
CA PRO A 53 -20.98 -9.47 -1.05
C PRO A 53 -20.50 -10.91 -1.05
N PRO A 54 -19.68 -11.31 -0.04
CA PRO A 54 -19.36 -12.72 0.15
C PRO A 54 -20.63 -13.53 0.40
N SER A 55 -20.63 -14.80 -0.01
CA SER A 55 -21.78 -15.70 0.15
C SER A 55 -22.26 -15.86 1.60
N ALA A 56 -21.37 -15.66 2.57
CA ALA A 56 -21.69 -15.72 4.00
C ALA A 56 -22.13 -14.37 4.60
N TRP A 57 -22.32 -13.36 3.79
CA TRP A 57 -22.72 -12.04 4.26
C TRP A 57 -24.16 -12.05 4.78
N PRO A 58 -24.43 -11.64 6.04
CA PRO A 58 -25.75 -11.72 6.64
C PRO A 58 -26.70 -10.59 6.22
N GLY A 59 -26.22 -9.57 5.50
CA GLY A 59 -27.02 -8.44 5.08
C GLY A 59 -27.43 -8.52 3.61
N ASN A 60 -28.20 -7.52 3.16
CA ASN A 60 -28.53 -7.36 1.75
C ASN A 60 -27.38 -6.69 0.99
N GLY A 61 -27.48 -6.61 -0.34
CA GLY A 61 -26.45 -6.01 -1.19
C GLY A 61 -26.19 -4.53 -0.90
N GLU A 62 -27.21 -3.81 -0.46
CA GLU A 62 -27.13 -2.39 -0.09
C GLU A 62 -26.27 -2.18 1.16
N SER A 63 -26.48 -2.98 2.19
CA SER A 63 -25.67 -2.96 3.41
C SER A 63 -24.20 -3.31 3.14
N TRP A 64 -23.95 -4.21 2.19
CA TRP A 64 -22.60 -4.55 1.77
C TRP A 64 -21.93 -3.37 1.06
N ARG A 65 -22.62 -2.69 0.17
CA ARG A 65 -22.11 -1.48 -0.52
C ARG A 65 -21.78 -0.37 0.46
N ASP A 66 -22.66 -0.12 1.44
CA ASP A 66 -22.42 0.88 2.48
C ASP A 66 -21.13 0.59 3.24
N ARG A 67 -20.87 -0.66 3.55
CA ARG A 67 -19.65 -1.08 4.24
C ARG A 67 -18.41 -0.87 3.39
N ILE A 68 -18.49 -1.20 2.11
CA ILE A 68 -17.37 -0.97 1.17
C ILE A 68 -17.08 0.52 1.06
N GLU A 69 -18.10 1.36 0.91
CA GLU A 69 -17.91 2.81 0.84
C GLU A 69 -17.29 3.37 2.11
N LEU A 70 -17.75 2.92 3.28
CA LEU A 70 -17.17 3.33 4.55
C LEU A 70 -15.72 2.92 4.67
N ARG A 71 -15.39 1.69 4.29
CA ARG A 71 -14.01 1.19 4.30
C ARG A 71 -13.11 2.01 3.40
N LEU A 72 -13.54 2.27 2.17
CA LEU A 72 -12.77 3.08 1.21
C LEU A 72 -12.53 4.49 1.71
N ARG A 73 -13.53 5.08 2.37
CA ARG A 73 -13.40 6.40 2.97
C ARG A 73 -12.36 6.40 4.10
N GLN A 74 -12.42 5.42 4.99
CA GLN A 74 -11.47 5.29 6.10
C GLN A 74 -10.06 5.03 5.59
N GLU A 75 -9.91 4.14 4.63
CA GLU A 75 -8.63 3.84 3.99
C GLU A 75 -8.06 5.09 3.32
N GLY A 76 -8.87 5.83 2.59
CA GLY A 76 -8.47 7.07 1.95
C GLY A 76 -7.99 8.12 2.94
N GLN A 77 -8.64 8.23 4.10
CA GLN A 77 -8.23 9.14 5.16
C GLN A 77 -6.87 8.75 5.76
N LEU A 78 -6.66 7.47 5.99
CA LEU A 78 -5.40 6.97 6.55
C LEU A 78 -4.25 7.14 5.55
N LEU A 79 -4.49 6.86 4.28
CA LEU A 79 -3.52 7.09 3.20
C LEU A 79 -3.17 8.58 3.11
N GLU A 80 -4.16 9.46 3.20
CA GLU A 80 -3.94 10.91 3.13
C GLU A 80 -3.11 11.40 4.30
N ARG A 81 -3.31 10.85 5.49
CA ARG A 81 -2.48 11.17 6.65
C ARG A 81 -1.02 10.78 6.43
N GLN A 82 -0.78 9.61 5.88
CA GLN A 82 0.58 9.16 5.57
C GLN A 82 1.21 10.00 4.46
N ARG A 83 0.43 10.34 3.44
CA ARG A 83 0.87 11.23 2.37
C ARG A 83 1.29 12.60 2.92
N GLN A 84 0.44 13.18 3.75
CA GLN A 84 0.70 14.49 4.37
C GLN A 84 1.95 14.45 5.25
N TRP A 85 2.11 13.39 6.02
CA TRP A 85 3.30 13.17 6.84
C TRP A 85 4.58 13.17 6.02
N CYS A 86 4.56 12.53 4.86
CA CYS A 86 5.67 12.51 3.91
C CYS A 86 5.90 13.90 3.29
N ALA A 87 4.82 14.55 2.85
CA ALA A 87 4.88 15.88 2.24
C ALA A 87 5.43 16.94 3.22
N ASP A 88 5.07 16.85 4.50
CA ASP A 88 5.55 17.75 5.56
C ASP A 88 7.07 17.65 5.74
N ARG A 89 7.69 16.59 5.27
CA ARG A 89 9.13 16.39 5.26
C ARG A 89 9.80 16.85 3.97
N GLY A 90 9.05 17.54 3.12
CA GLY A 90 9.56 18.11 1.89
C GLY A 90 9.72 17.11 0.73
N VAL A 91 9.10 15.94 0.82
CA VAL A 91 9.16 14.91 -0.22
C VAL A 91 7.84 14.86 -0.98
N ARG A 92 7.91 14.89 -2.30
CA ARG A 92 6.72 14.73 -3.13
C ARG A 92 6.11 13.36 -2.89
N CYS A 93 4.84 13.35 -2.54
CA CYS A 93 4.14 12.13 -2.20
C CYS A 93 2.72 12.17 -2.75
N ARG A 94 2.30 11.08 -3.38
CA ARG A 94 0.91 10.87 -3.73
C ARG A 94 0.43 9.52 -3.24
N ALA A 95 -0.85 9.43 -2.98
CA ALA A 95 -1.50 8.19 -2.56
C ALA A 95 -2.43 7.70 -3.67
N GLU A 96 -2.44 6.40 -3.90
CA GLU A 96 -3.34 5.76 -4.85
C GLU A 96 -4.25 4.80 -4.10
N LEU A 97 -5.56 4.98 -4.28
CA LEU A 97 -6.59 4.16 -3.67
C LEU A 97 -7.23 3.29 -4.75
N TYR A 98 -7.30 2.00 -4.48
CA TYR A 98 -7.89 1.02 -5.40
C TYR A 98 -9.09 0.36 -4.75
N ASP A 99 -10.20 0.33 -5.46
CA ASP A 99 -11.46 -0.25 -5.01
C ASP A 99 -11.65 -1.69 -5.50
N GLU A 100 -10.90 -2.13 -6.48
CA GLU A 100 -11.02 -3.47 -7.07
C GLU A 100 -9.66 -4.15 -7.21
N GLY A 101 -9.68 -5.48 -7.18
CA GLY A 101 -8.51 -6.31 -7.44
C GLY A 101 -7.71 -6.64 -6.18
N ARG A 102 -6.67 -7.46 -6.38
CA ARG A 102 -5.73 -7.84 -5.32
C ARG A 102 -4.59 -6.83 -5.27
N TRP A 103 -4.08 -6.60 -4.07
CA TRP A 103 -3.01 -5.63 -3.87
C TRP A 103 -1.76 -5.89 -4.72
N PRO A 104 -1.29 -7.14 -4.97
CA PRO A 104 -0.14 -7.32 -5.85
C PRO A 104 -0.41 -6.85 -7.28
N ASP A 105 -1.62 -7.06 -7.79
CA ASP A 105 -1.97 -6.70 -9.16
C ASP A 105 -2.00 -5.18 -9.37
N TYR A 106 -2.63 -4.43 -8.47
CA TYR A 106 -2.64 -2.98 -8.63
C TYR A 106 -1.31 -2.33 -8.26
N VAL A 107 -0.50 -2.94 -7.39
CA VAL A 107 0.87 -2.49 -7.16
C VAL A 107 1.69 -2.62 -8.44
N LEU A 108 1.58 -3.76 -9.13
CA LEU A 108 2.26 -3.97 -10.41
C LEU A 108 1.80 -2.99 -11.47
N GLN A 109 0.49 -2.74 -11.57
CA GLN A 109 -0.08 -1.73 -12.45
C GLN A 109 0.51 -0.34 -12.18
N SER A 110 0.52 0.07 -10.93
CA SER A 110 1.06 1.36 -10.51
C SER A 110 2.56 1.47 -10.82
N ALA A 111 3.32 0.41 -10.54
CA ALA A 111 4.75 0.38 -10.79
C ALA A 111 5.08 0.53 -12.28
N GLN A 112 4.31 -0.10 -13.14
CA GLN A 112 4.51 -0.01 -14.60
C GLN A 112 4.11 1.37 -15.12
N ARG A 113 2.93 1.85 -14.73
CA ARG A 113 2.38 3.13 -15.17
C ARG A 113 3.27 4.30 -14.78
N SER A 114 3.80 4.29 -13.58
CA SER A 114 4.59 5.39 -13.02
C SER A 114 6.10 5.19 -13.14
N ARG A 115 6.53 4.13 -13.80
CA ARG A 115 7.97 3.82 -13.98
C ARG A 115 8.71 3.83 -12.65
N VAL A 116 8.21 3.06 -11.69
CA VAL A 116 8.77 2.99 -10.34
C VAL A 116 10.16 2.34 -10.38
N ASP A 117 11.07 2.92 -9.62
CA ASP A 117 12.46 2.45 -9.53
C ASP A 117 12.67 1.41 -8.42
N LEU A 118 11.84 1.46 -7.40
CA LEU A 118 11.92 0.57 -6.24
C LEU A 118 10.55 0.41 -5.59
N ILE A 119 10.20 -0.82 -5.28
CA ILE A 119 9.00 -1.15 -4.50
C ILE A 119 9.44 -1.54 -3.09
N LEU A 120 8.89 -0.88 -2.07
CA LEU A 120 9.11 -1.21 -0.67
C LEU A 120 7.87 -1.88 -0.10
N VAL A 121 8.06 -3.06 0.49
CA VAL A 121 6.99 -3.80 1.16
C VAL A 121 7.35 -3.98 2.62
N GLY A 122 6.46 -3.59 3.51
CA GLY A 122 6.65 -3.77 4.94
C GLY A 122 6.32 -5.19 5.37
N ILE A 123 7.19 -5.78 6.19
CA ILE A 123 6.96 -7.08 6.82
C ILE A 123 6.79 -6.86 8.30
N GLN A 124 5.66 -7.29 8.84
CA GLN A 124 5.47 -7.37 10.28
C GLN A 124 5.88 -8.75 10.77
N GLN A 125 6.59 -8.80 11.88
CA GLN A 125 7.02 -10.05 12.50
C GLN A 125 5.95 -10.66 13.39
N MET A 126 4.68 -10.47 13.07
CA MET A 126 3.63 -11.08 13.87
C MET A 126 3.21 -12.41 13.27
N ALA A 127 3.20 -13.45 14.09
CA ALA A 127 2.52 -14.69 13.74
C ALA A 127 1.01 -14.39 13.72
N GLY A 128 0.41 -14.26 12.56
CA GLY A 128 -1.02 -14.00 12.44
C GLY A 128 -1.50 -13.81 11.01
N ALA A 129 -2.82 -13.71 10.85
CA ALA A 129 -3.50 -13.68 9.58
C ALA A 129 -3.24 -12.42 8.73
N ASP A 130 -2.61 -11.41 9.30
CA ASP A 130 -2.41 -10.11 8.66
C ASP A 130 -1.06 -9.97 7.97
N GLN A 131 -0.28 -11.06 7.92
CA GLN A 131 0.99 -11.05 7.21
C GLN A 131 0.78 -11.11 5.71
N VAL A 132 1.60 -10.37 4.98
CA VAL A 132 1.66 -10.49 3.54
C VAL A 132 2.04 -11.94 3.19
N SER A 133 1.17 -12.60 2.44
CA SER A 133 1.34 -14.00 2.07
C SER A 133 2.60 -14.19 1.23
N PRO A 134 3.40 -15.26 1.49
CA PRO A 134 4.55 -15.59 0.63
C PRO A 134 4.16 -15.77 -0.84
N ILE A 135 2.95 -16.22 -1.12
CA ILE A 135 2.44 -16.38 -2.49
C ILE A 135 2.30 -15.01 -3.17
N GLU A 136 1.75 -14.03 -2.45
CA GLU A 136 1.58 -12.66 -2.96
C GLU A 136 2.93 -11.98 -3.21
N ILE A 137 3.88 -12.16 -2.31
CA ILE A 137 5.24 -11.64 -2.48
C ILE A 137 5.91 -12.28 -3.69
N ARG A 138 5.78 -13.59 -3.86
CA ARG A 138 6.36 -14.29 -5.02
C ARG A 138 5.75 -13.80 -6.32
N ARG A 139 4.43 -13.60 -6.35
CA ARG A 139 3.73 -13.06 -7.51
C ARG A 139 4.23 -11.65 -7.85
N LEU A 140 4.36 -10.81 -6.84
CA LEU A 140 4.89 -9.46 -7.02
C LEU A 140 6.33 -9.50 -7.55
N ALA A 141 7.19 -10.30 -6.94
CA ALA A 141 8.60 -10.39 -7.28
C ALA A 141 8.82 -10.91 -8.72
N SER A 142 8.01 -11.87 -9.17
CA SER A 142 8.17 -12.46 -10.50
C SER A 142 7.71 -11.55 -11.64
N ALA A 143 6.84 -10.58 -11.37
CA ALA A 143 6.26 -9.70 -12.39
C ALA A 143 6.67 -8.23 -12.25
N ALA A 144 7.37 -7.85 -11.19
CA ALA A 144 7.74 -6.47 -10.93
C ALA A 144 8.73 -5.95 -11.99
N PRO A 145 8.52 -4.70 -12.49
CA PRO A 145 9.42 -4.09 -13.45
C PRO A 145 10.69 -3.51 -12.82
N CYS A 146 10.83 -3.58 -11.49
CA CYS A 146 11.91 -2.99 -10.72
C CYS A 146 12.23 -3.85 -9.49
N PRO A 147 13.34 -3.58 -8.79
CA PRO A 147 13.65 -4.27 -7.54
C PRO A 147 12.58 -4.08 -6.47
N ILE A 148 12.42 -5.08 -5.61
CA ILE A 148 11.56 -5.05 -4.43
C ILE A 148 12.44 -5.18 -3.20
N SER A 149 12.25 -4.30 -2.24
CA SER A 149 12.92 -4.39 -0.94
C SER A 149 11.90 -4.66 0.16
N MET A 150 12.20 -5.63 1.00
CA MET A 150 11.38 -5.98 2.14
C MET A 150 11.91 -5.22 3.36
N VAL A 151 11.05 -4.41 3.97
CA VAL A 151 11.41 -3.61 5.14
C VAL A 151 10.74 -4.23 6.37
N ARG A 152 11.56 -4.58 7.35
CA ARG A 152 11.06 -5.13 8.61
C ARG A 152 10.43 -4.01 9.44
N LEU A 153 9.15 -4.14 9.74
CA LEU A 153 8.43 -3.20 10.57
C LEU A 153 8.48 -3.61 12.03
N PRO A 154 8.47 -2.64 12.97
CA PRO A 154 8.46 -2.97 14.38
C PRO A 154 7.16 -3.68 14.75
N GLN A 155 7.26 -4.64 15.67
CA GLN A 155 6.08 -5.22 16.28
C GLN A 155 5.37 -4.15 17.11
N LEU A 156 4.07 -4.03 16.90
CA LEU A 156 3.25 -3.25 17.81
C LEU A 156 3.18 -4.04 19.12
N SER A 157 3.87 -3.55 20.14
CA SER A 157 3.70 -4.13 21.47
C SER A 157 2.25 -3.96 21.89
N ALA A 158 1.61 -5.05 22.23
CA ALA A 158 0.32 -4.97 22.89
C ALA A 158 0.54 -4.42 24.31
N PHE A 159 0.16 -3.21 24.52
CA PHE A 159 0.06 -2.64 25.86
C PHE A 159 -1.33 -2.86 26.41
#